data_65e9421727fd151b5986ed6ac1e171ac
#
_entry.id   65e9421727fd151b5986ed6ac1e171ac
#
_cell.length_a   1.000
_cell.length_b   1.000
_cell.length_c   1.000
_cell.angle_alpha   90.00
_cell.angle_beta   90.00
_cell.angle_gamma   90.00
#
_symmetry.space_group_name_H-M   'P 1'
#
loop_
_entity.id
_entity.type
_entity.pdbx_description
1 polymer ?
#
loop_
_entity_poly.entity_id
_entity_poly.type
_entity_poly.pdbx_seq_one_letter_code
_entity_poly.pdbx_strand_id
1 'polypeptide(L)'
;MSNVRRILIVEDDSELRDALVEQLALHEEFEAVPAENGTKGVQAAKTGQIDLVIMDVGLPDIDGREAVRILRKGGFKSPILLLTGHDTDSDTILGLESGANDYVTKPFRFAVLLARIRAQLRQHEASEDAVFTIGPFTCRPSSKLLLNAKGNKVRLTEKETAILRFLYRAGQKPVSRETLLQEVWGYNSGVTTHTLETHIYRLRQKVERDATTPTILVTETGGYKLVP
;
A
#
# COMPACT_ATOMS: atom_id res chain seq x y z
N MET A 1 -3.83 -6.42 15.89
CA MET A 1 -4.09 -7.41 14.84
C MET A 1 -3.16 -7.04 13.69
N SER A 2 -2.29 -7.96 13.26
CA SER A 2 -1.44 -7.72 12.08
C SER A 2 -2.35 -7.55 10.86
N ASN A 3 -2.13 -6.48 10.10
CA ASN A 3 -2.91 -6.21 8.88
C ASN A 3 -2.50 -7.25 7.83
N VAL A 4 -3.37 -8.24 7.56
CA VAL A 4 -3.13 -9.27 6.55
C VAL A 4 -3.06 -8.61 5.17
N ARG A 5 -1.97 -8.86 4.41
CA ARG A 5 -1.71 -8.30 3.09
C ARG A 5 -2.30 -9.18 2.00
N ARG A 6 -3.11 -8.59 1.14
CA ARG A 6 -3.76 -9.31 0.03
C ARG A 6 -2.88 -9.31 -1.21
N ILE A 7 -2.43 -10.51 -1.59
CA ILE A 7 -1.53 -10.74 -2.73
C ILE A 7 -2.34 -11.34 -3.88
N LEU A 8 -2.55 -10.56 -4.94
CA LEU A 8 -3.20 -11.05 -6.16
C LEU A 8 -2.19 -11.84 -6.99
N ILE A 9 -2.53 -13.08 -7.36
CA ILE A 9 -1.72 -13.97 -8.19
C ILE A 9 -2.46 -14.16 -9.50
N VAL A 10 -1.88 -13.66 -10.61
CA VAL A 10 -2.41 -13.79 -11.95
C VAL A 10 -1.50 -14.73 -12.75
N GLU A 11 -1.92 -15.95 -12.90
CA GLU A 11 -1.18 -17.06 -13.52
C GLU A 11 -2.17 -18.01 -14.17
N ASP A 12 -1.96 -18.42 -15.42
CA ASP A 12 -2.82 -19.33 -16.11
C ASP A 12 -2.51 -20.81 -15.84
N ASP A 13 -1.24 -21.12 -15.58
CA ASP A 13 -0.85 -22.46 -15.11
C ASP A 13 -1.45 -22.71 -13.72
N SER A 14 -2.42 -23.63 -13.67
CA SER A 14 -3.14 -23.96 -12.45
C SER A 14 -2.23 -24.58 -11.38
N GLU A 15 -1.27 -25.42 -11.77
CA GLU A 15 -0.36 -26.09 -10.82
C GLU A 15 0.54 -25.06 -10.14
N LEU A 16 1.13 -24.16 -10.92
CA LEU A 16 1.96 -23.08 -10.37
C LEU A 16 1.14 -22.11 -9.53
N ARG A 17 -0.06 -21.73 -9.99
CA ARG A 17 -0.95 -20.83 -9.27
C ARG A 17 -1.34 -21.40 -7.92
N ASP A 18 -1.78 -22.65 -7.87
CA ASP A 18 -2.22 -23.32 -6.65
C ASP A 18 -1.04 -23.51 -5.69
N ALA A 19 0.14 -23.90 -6.20
CA ALA A 19 1.36 -23.97 -5.40
C ALA A 19 1.75 -22.62 -4.77
N LEU A 20 1.60 -21.51 -5.49
CA LEU A 20 1.86 -20.17 -4.95
C LEU A 20 0.84 -19.78 -3.87
N VAL A 21 -0.42 -20.11 -4.05
CA VAL A 21 -1.47 -19.90 -3.05
C VAL A 21 -1.17 -20.68 -1.78
N GLU A 22 -0.86 -21.97 -1.89
CA GLU A 22 -0.52 -22.83 -0.75
C GLU A 22 0.72 -22.32 -0.01
N GLN A 23 1.76 -21.96 -0.73
CA GLN A 23 3.00 -21.45 -0.13
C GLN A 23 2.78 -20.10 0.59
N LEU A 24 2.01 -19.19 0.02
CA LEU A 24 1.68 -17.93 0.69
C LEU A 24 0.80 -18.14 1.93
N ALA A 25 -0.12 -19.10 1.91
CA ALA A 25 -0.98 -19.44 3.04
C ALA A 25 -0.20 -19.96 4.28
N LEU A 26 1.04 -20.43 4.10
CA LEU A 26 1.92 -20.78 5.22
C LEU A 26 2.41 -19.55 6.01
N HIS A 27 2.15 -18.34 5.51
CA HIS A 27 2.56 -17.07 6.13
C HIS A 27 1.33 -16.28 6.55
N GLU A 28 1.07 -16.20 7.88
CA GLU A 28 -0.11 -15.52 8.47
C GLU A 28 -0.26 -14.05 8.06
N GLU A 29 0.79 -13.44 7.53
CA GLU A 29 0.81 -12.06 7.07
C GLU A 29 0.16 -11.87 5.70
N PHE A 30 -0.14 -12.95 4.95
CA PHE A 30 -0.64 -12.90 3.58
C PHE A 30 -1.99 -13.61 3.40
N GLU A 31 -2.82 -13.02 2.54
CA GLU A 31 -4.01 -13.62 1.94
C GLU A 31 -3.81 -13.66 0.42
N ALA A 32 -3.79 -14.85 -0.16
CA ALA A 32 -3.67 -15.02 -1.60
C ALA A 32 -5.02 -14.89 -2.30
N VAL A 33 -5.06 -14.11 -3.39
CA VAL A 33 -6.23 -13.93 -4.25
C VAL A 33 -5.86 -14.45 -5.65
N PRO A 34 -6.31 -15.65 -6.07
CA PRO A 34 -5.96 -16.20 -7.36
C PRO A 34 -6.81 -15.61 -8.51
N ALA A 35 -6.19 -15.46 -9.68
CA ALA A 35 -6.84 -15.14 -10.96
C ALA A 35 -6.18 -15.93 -12.09
N GLU A 36 -6.96 -16.53 -12.97
CA GLU A 36 -6.51 -17.49 -13.99
C GLU A 36 -6.11 -16.83 -15.32
N ASN A 37 -6.33 -15.52 -15.47
CA ASN A 37 -5.99 -14.77 -16.68
C ASN A 37 -5.90 -13.27 -16.40
N GLY A 38 -5.37 -12.52 -17.36
CA GLY A 38 -5.13 -11.09 -17.21
C GLY A 38 -6.40 -10.26 -17.00
N THR A 39 -7.48 -10.57 -17.69
CA THR A 39 -8.77 -9.87 -17.59
C THR A 39 -9.33 -9.99 -16.15
N LYS A 40 -9.36 -11.22 -15.60
CA LYS A 40 -9.79 -11.44 -14.21
C LYS A 40 -8.85 -10.78 -13.22
N GLY A 41 -7.54 -10.82 -13.45
CA GLY A 41 -6.54 -10.14 -12.64
C GLY A 41 -6.75 -8.63 -12.60
N VAL A 42 -6.94 -7.99 -13.75
CA VAL A 42 -7.23 -6.55 -13.84
C VAL A 42 -8.53 -6.20 -13.13
N GLN A 43 -9.58 -7.01 -13.26
CA GLN A 43 -10.85 -6.81 -12.57
C GLN A 43 -10.69 -6.92 -11.05
N ALA A 44 -10.02 -7.97 -10.56
CA ALA A 44 -9.77 -8.19 -9.13
C ALA A 44 -8.97 -7.03 -8.51
N ALA A 45 -7.94 -6.54 -9.21
CA ALA A 45 -7.14 -5.42 -8.75
C ALA A 45 -7.92 -4.10 -8.69
N LYS A 46 -8.91 -3.88 -9.57
CA LYS A 46 -9.76 -2.67 -9.57
C LYS A 46 -10.82 -2.67 -8.49
N THR A 47 -11.38 -3.83 -8.17
CA THR A 47 -12.51 -3.98 -7.24
C THR A 47 -12.08 -4.34 -5.81
N GLY A 48 -10.93 -5.02 -5.67
CA GLY A 48 -10.39 -5.48 -4.39
C GLY A 48 -9.41 -4.49 -3.76
N GLN A 49 -9.20 -4.63 -2.46
CA GLN A 49 -8.06 -4.01 -1.79
C GLN A 49 -6.88 -4.97 -1.96
N ILE A 50 -6.02 -4.72 -2.95
CA ILE A 50 -4.84 -5.54 -3.26
C ILE A 50 -3.59 -4.76 -2.86
N ASP A 51 -2.76 -5.38 -2.03
CA ASP A 51 -1.51 -4.77 -1.54
C ASP A 51 -0.34 -5.01 -2.49
N LEU A 52 -0.35 -6.14 -3.24
CA LEU A 52 0.65 -6.46 -4.25
C LEU A 52 0.06 -7.39 -5.31
N VAL A 53 0.49 -7.25 -6.55
CA VAL A 53 0.14 -8.14 -7.66
C VAL A 53 1.38 -8.93 -8.09
N ILE A 54 1.21 -10.23 -8.25
CA ILE A 54 2.11 -11.12 -8.97
C ILE A 54 1.42 -11.40 -10.30
N MET A 55 2.06 -11.05 -11.42
CA MET A 55 1.46 -11.12 -12.76
C MET A 55 2.36 -11.91 -13.70
N ASP A 56 1.87 -13.01 -14.24
CA ASP A 56 2.58 -13.67 -15.31
C ASP A 56 2.56 -12.83 -16.60
N VAL A 57 3.65 -12.87 -17.35
CA VAL A 57 3.75 -12.20 -18.65
C VAL A 57 3.01 -12.99 -19.74
N GLY A 58 3.10 -14.31 -19.71
CA GLY A 58 2.60 -15.22 -20.76
C GLY A 58 1.13 -15.60 -20.62
N LEU A 59 0.24 -14.70 -20.24
CA LEU A 59 -1.17 -15.00 -20.04
C LEU A 59 -1.91 -15.22 -21.38
N PRO A 60 -2.96 -16.08 -21.42
CA PRO A 60 -3.59 -16.51 -22.67
C PRO A 60 -4.47 -15.46 -23.35
N ASP A 61 -4.96 -14.46 -22.59
CA ASP A 61 -5.92 -13.46 -23.06
C ASP A 61 -5.27 -12.10 -23.37
N ILE A 62 -4.38 -11.63 -22.51
CA ILE A 62 -3.59 -10.40 -22.69
C ILE A 62 -2.18 -10.60 -22.18
N ASP A 63 -1.19 -9.97 -22.80
CA ASP A 63 0.18 -9.93 -22.27
C ASP A 63 0.19 -9.29 -20.88
N GLY A 64 0.85 -9.91 -19.88
CA GLY A 64 0.89 -9.42 -18.52
C GLY A 64 1.43 -7.99 -18.41
N ARG A 65 2.36 -7.58 -19.30
CA ARG A 65 2.88 -6.20 -19.39
C ARG A 65 1.79 -5.21 -19.83
N GLU A 66 0.89 -5.63 -20.71
CA GLU A 66 -0.26 -4.80 -21.10
C GLU A 66 -1.27 -4.71 -19.95
N ALA A 67 -1.51 -5.81 -19.23
CA ALA A 67 -2.32 -5.80 -18.01
C ALA A 67 -1.77 -4.80 -16.98
N VAL A 68 -0.44 -4.75 -16.78
CA VAL A 68 0.23 -3.76 -15.93
C VAL A 68 -0.04 -2.34 -16.41
N ARG A 69 0.10 -2.05 -17.71
CA ARG A 69 -0.19 -0.72 -18.28
C ARG A 69 -1.64 -0.30 -18.03
N ILE A 70 -2.60 -1.22 -18.20
CA ILE A 70 -4.02 -0.98 -17.94
C ILE A 70 -4.25 -0.65 -16.47
N LEU A 71 -3.63 -1.38 -15.55
CA LEU A 71 -3.71 -1.12 -14.12
C LEU A 71 -3.15 0.26 -13.76
N ARG A 72 -1.95 0.60 -14.27
CA ARG A 72 -1.29 1.89 -14.00
C ARG A 72 -2.08 3.07 -14.57
N LYS A 73 -2.59 2.97 -15.80
CA LYS A 73 -3.49 3.97 -16.39
C LYS A 73 -4.79 4.11 -15.58
N GLY A 74 -5.29 3.03 -14.98
CA GLY A 74 -6.44 3.02 -14.08
C GLY A 74 -6.16 3.59 -12.68
N GLY A 75 -4.93 4.02 -12.39
CA GLY A 75 -4.53 4.60 -11.10
C GLY A 75 -4.17 3.59 -10.02
N PHE A 76 -3.96 2.32 -10.37
CA PHE A 76 -3.48 1.30 -9.43
C PHE A 76 -2.04 1.61 -9.00
N LYS A 77 -1.80 1.75 -7.69
CA LYS A 77 -0.53 2.23 -7.10
C LYS A 77 0.26 1.15 -6.37
N SER A 78 -0.41 0.08 -5.93
CA SER A 78 0.28 -1.01 -5.22
C SER A 78 1.34 -1.67 -6.12
N PRO A 79 2.39 -2.27 -5.55
CA PRO A 79 3.47 -2.87 -6.31
C PRO A 79 2.99 -4.04 -7.17
N ILE A 80 3.63 -4.19 -8.32
CA ILE A 80 3.41 -5.28 -9.28
C ILE A 80 4.75 -5.95 -9.55
N LEU A 81 4.80 -7.27 -9.33
CA LEU A 81 5.90 -8.15 -9.68
C LEU A 81 5.52 -8.93 -10.94
N LEU A 82 6.33 -8.88 -11.99
CA LEU A 82 6.14 -9.72 -13.17
C LEU A 82 6.84 -11.07 -13.00
N LEU A 83 6.17 -12.15 -13.42
CA LEU A 83 6.80 -13.45 -13.64
C LEU A 83 7.05 -13.61 -15.13
N THR A 84 8.25 -14.00 -15.52
CA THR A 84 8.62 -14.15 -16.95
C THR A 84 9.40 -15.44 -17.18
N GLY A 85 9.10 -16.14 -18.27
CA GLY A 85 9.86 -17.31 -18.73
C GLY A 85 11.12 -16.96 -19.53
N HIS A 86 11.34 -15.67 -19.85
CA HIS A 86 12.46 -15.22 -20.67
C HIS A 86 13.39 -14.33 -19.86
N ASP A 87 14.69 -14.62 -19.95
CA ASP A 87 15.76 -13.93 -19.22
C ASP A 87 16.60 -13.09 -20.21
N THR A 88 15.94 -12.37 -21.14
CA THR A 88 16.66 -11.44 -22.00
C THR A 88 16.63 -10.04 -21.41
N ASP A 89 17.72 -9.29 -21.62
CA ASP A 89 17.80 -7.86 -21.19
C ASP A 89 16.63 -7.05 -21.78
N SER A 90 16.22 -7.38 -23.00
CA SER A 90 15.08 -6.73 -23.68
C SER A 90 13.75 -6.97 -22.94
N ASP A 91 13.48 -8.19 -22.48
CA ASP A 91 12.24 -8.50 -21.74
C ASP A 91 12.21 -7.85 -20.37
N THR A 92 13.35 -7.77 -19.69
CA THR A 92 13.53 -7.05 -18.45
C THR A 92 13.22 -5.55 -18.60
N ILE A 93 13.80 -4.89 -19.62
CA ILE A 93 13.58 -3.47 -19.89
C ILE A 93 12.11 -3.21 -20.19
N LEU A 94 11.49 -3.99 -21.10
CA LEU A 94 10.08 -3.89 -21.46
C LEU A 94 9.14 -4.13 -20.25
N GLY A 95 9.51 -5.05 -19.35
CA GLY A 95 8.77 -5.30 -18.12
C GLY A 95 8.73 -4.09 -17.21
N LEU A 96 9.88 -3.48 -16.93
CA LEU A 96 9.97 -2.30 -16.07
C LEU A 96 9.34 -1.06 -16.73
N GLU A 97 9.51 -0.86 -18.04
CA GLU A 97 8.87 0.22 -18.80
C GLU A 97 7.33 0.11 -18.81
N SER A 98 6.75 -1.09 -18.60
CA SER A 98 5.31 -1.25 -18.45
C SER A 98 4.74 -0.62 -17.19
N GLY A 99 5.59 -0.28 -16.21
CA GLY A 99 5.22 0.24 -14.89
C GLY A 99 5.21 -0.82 -13.78
N ALA A 100 5.78 -2.00 -14.02
CA ALA A 100 6.04 -2.99 -12.97
C ALA A 100 7.13 -2.47 -12.00
N ASN A 101 7.10 -2.96 -10.76
CA ASN A 101 8.07 -2.57 -9.73
C ASN A 101 9.29 -3.49 -9.72
N ASP A 102 9.10 -4.74 -10.11
CA ASP A 102 10.17 -5.75 -10.16
C ASP A 102 9.73 -6.91 -11.06
N TYR A 103 10.64 -7.82 -11.34
CA TYR A 103 10.36 -9.03 -12.10
C TYR A 103 11.10 -10.24 -11.51
N VAL A 104 10.60 -11.45 -11.79
CA VAL A 104 11.20 -12.72 -11.37
C VAL A 104 11.17 -13.67 -12.56
N THR A 105 12.31 -14.22 -12.92
CA THR A 105 12.43 -15.20 -14.02
C THR A 105 12.05 -16.61 -13.57
N LYS A 106 11.24 -17.28 -14.39
CA LYS A 106 10.92 -18.73 -14.23
C LYS A 106 12.05 -19.58 -14.83
N PRO A 107 12.51 -20.67 -14.14
CA PRO A 107 12.04 -21.15 -12.85
C PRO A 107 12.64 -20.38 -11.68
N PHE A 108 11.87 -20.17 -10.62
CA PHE A 108 12.31 -19.46 -9.42
C PHE A 108 12.14 -20.30 -8.14
N ARG A 109 12.88 -19.94 -7.11
CA ARG A 109 12.67 -20.48 -5.75
C ARG A 109 11.62 -19.61 -5.04
N PHE A 110 10.63 -20.22 -4.41
CA PHE A 110 9.60 -19.48 -3.66
C PHE A 110 10.20 -18.52 -2.62
N ALA A 111 11.27 -18.91 -1.91
CA ALA A 111 11.95 -18.04 -0.95
C ALA A 111 12.48 -16.73 -1.58
N VAL A 112 12.91 -16.76 -2.86
CA VAL A 112 13.35 -15.56 -3.59
C VAL A 112 12.15 -14.67 -3.91
N LEU A 113 11.06 -15.25 -4.41
CA LEU A 113 9.83 -14.52 -4.68
C LEU A 113 9.28 -13.89 -3.40
N LEU A 114 9.22 -14.63 -2.30
CA LEU A 114 8.78 -14.14 -0.99
C LEU A 114 9.62 -12.96 -0.49
N ALA A 115 10.94 -13.04 -0.62
CA ALA A 115 11.85 -11.95 -0.26
C ALA A 115 11.56 -10.67 -1.07
N ARG A 116 11.28 -10.81 -2.38
CA ARG A 116 10.92 -9.69 -3.26
C ARG A 116 9.54 -9.11 -2.92
N ILE A 117 8.52 -9.96 -2.66
CA ILE A 117 7.20 -9.52 -2.17
C ILE A 117 7.36 -8.63 -0.94
N ARG A 118 8.09 -9.12 0.07
CA ARG A 118 8.33 -8.36 1.30
C ARG A 118 9.11 -7.06 1.06
N ALA A 119 10.09 -7.07 0.16
CA ALA A 119 10.85 -5.88 -0.19
C ALA A 119 9.98 -4.82 -0.86
N GLN A 120 9.15 -5.21 -1.83
CA GLN A 120 8.25 -4.31 -2.54
C GLN A 120 7.15 -3.75 -1.63
N LEU A 121 6.58 -4.56 -0.74
CA LEU A 121 5.61 -4.08 0.24
C LEU A 121 6.23 -3.03 1.17
N ARG A 122 7.42 -3.29 1.74
CA ARG A 122 8.13 -2.30 2.59
C ARG A 122 8.44 -1.01 1.85
N GLN A 123 8.92 -1.11 0.59
CA GLN A 123 9.23 0.05 -0.23
C GLN A 123 7.95 0.86 -0.54
N HIS A 124 6.85 0.17 -0.82
CA HIS A 124 5.56 0.82 -1.07
C HIS A 124 5.02 1.51 0.19
N GLU A 125 5.09 0.86 1.35
CA GLU A 125 4.71 1.47 2.63
C GLU A 125 5.54 2.72 2.95
N ALA A 126 6.79 2.73 2.53
CA ALA A 126 7.65 3.90 2.64
C ALA A 126 7.36 4.97 1.57
N SER A 127 6.57 4.67 0.53
CA SER A 127 6.25 5.60 -0.55
C SER A 127 5.20 6.63 -0.13
N GLU A 128 5.10 7.72 -0.91
CA GLU A 128 4.05 8.74 -0.70
C GLU A 128 2.66 8.27 -1.11
N ASP A 129 2.58 7.24 -1.95
CA ASP A 129 1.35 6.69 -2.52
C ASP A 129 0.71 5.58 -1.66
N ALA A 130 1.37 5.14 -0.58
CA ALA A 130 0.88 4.06 0.27
C ALA A 130 -0.53 4.34 0.80
N VAL A 131 -1.45 3.42 0.52
CA VAL A 131 -2.80 3.42 1.09
C VAL A 131 -2.76 2.68 2.42
N PHE A 132 -3.36 3.24 3.46
CA PHE A 132 -3.36 2.63 4.78
C PHE A 132 -4.68 2.85 5.53
N THR A 133 -4.97 1.98 6.50
CA THR A 133 -6.21 2.02 7.28
C THR A 133 -5.98 2.74 8.61
N ILE A 134 -6.94 3.58 9.00
CA ILE A 134 -6.96 4.30 10.28
C ILE A 134 -8.35 4.14 10.87
N GLY A 135 -8.51 3.30 11.88
CA GLY A 135 -9.83 3.00 12.42
C GLY A 135 -10.81 2.57 11.31
N PRO A 136 -11.98 3.23 11.16
CA PRO A 136 -12.95 2.89 10.13
C PRO A 136 -12.64 3.49 8.74
N PHE A 137 -11.48 4.13 8.56
CA PHE A 137 -11.15 4.85 7.34
C PHE A 137 -10.00 4.21 6.57
N THR A 138 -10.10 4.21 5.24
CA THR A 138 -8.97 3.98 4.33
C THR A 138 -8.40 5.33 3.92
N CYS A 139 -7.15 5.62 4.28
CA CYS A 139 -6.42 6.82 3.90
C CYS A 139 -5.75 6.61 2.54
N ARG A 140 -5.98 7.54 1.61
CA ARG A 140 -5.32 7.62 0.30
C ARG A 140 -4.52 8.92 0.23
N PRO A 141 -3.23 8.92 0.61
CA PRO A 141 -2.42 10.13 0.70
C PRO A 141 -2.29 10.89 -0.61
N SER A 142 -2.05 10.20 -1.73
CA SER A 142 -1.91 10.82 -3.05
C SER A 142 -3.15 11.61 -3.48
N SER A 143 -4.34 11.18 -3.05
CA SER A 143 -5.61 11.87 -3.30
C SER A 143 -6.03 12.80 -2.16
N LYS A 144 -5.31 12.80 -1.04
CA LYS A 144 -5.63 13.53 0.21
C LYS A 144 -7.06 13.24 0.70
N LEU A 145 -7.41 11.95 0.72
CA LEU A 145 -8.76 11.48 1.06
C LEU A 145 -8.72 10.40 2.14
N LEU A 146 -9.70 10.48 3.04
CA LEU A 146 -10.14 9.37 3.87
C LEU A 146 -11.47 8.84 3.32
N LEU A 147 -11.59 7.53 3.22
CA LEU A 147 -12.79 6.82 2.78
C LEU A 147 -13.30 5.97 3.93
N ASN A 148 -14.54 6.10 4.34
CA ASN A 148 -15.15 5.20 5.30
C ASN A 148 -15.75 3.96 4.60
N ALA A 149 -16.17 2.96 5.38
CA ALA A 149 -16.80 1.72 4.86
C ALA A 149 -18.07 1.97 4.01
N LYS A 150 -18.72 3.13 4.16
CA LYS A 150 -19.90 3.54 3.37
C LYS A 150 -19.52 4.31 2.09
N GLY A 151 -18.23 4.45 1.79
CA GLY A 151 -17.72 5.18 0.63
C GLY A 151 -17.76 6.72 0.77
N ASN A 152 -18.11 7.26 1.94
CA ASN A 152 -18.07 8.70 2.18
C ASN A 152 -16.62 9.19 2.19
N LYS A 153 -16.41 10.33 1.51
CA LYS A 153 -15.09 10.93 1.31
C LYS A 153 -14.89 12.11 2.26
N VAL A 154 -13.82 12.08 3.04
CA VAL A 154 -13.37 13.21 3.86
C VAL A 154 -12.07 13.74 3.28
N ARG A 155 -12.04 15.02 2.93
CA ARG A 155 -10.82 15.67 2.38
C ARG A 155 -9.85 16.04 3.47
N LEU A 156 -8.57 15.75 3.20
CA LEU A 156 -7.44 16.17 4.01
C LEU A 156 -6.67 17.32 3.35
N THR A 157 -6.05 18.15 4.16
CA THR A 157 -5.04 19.09 3.69
C THR A 157 -3.69 18.38 3.52
N GLU A 158 -2.73 19.03 2.87
CA GLU A 158 -1.34 18.54 2.73
C GLU A 158 -0.73 18.16 4.08
N LYS A 159 -0.82 19.07 5.05
CA LYS A 159 -0.23 18.87 6.38
C LYS A 159 -0.94 17.80 7.19
N GLU A 160 -2.25 17.72 7.11
CA GLU A 160 -3.03 16.65 7.74
C GLU A 160 -2.64 15.27 7.17
N THR A 161 -2.48 15.18 5.84
CA THR A 161 -2.04 13.94 5.18
C THR A 161 -0.64 13.56 5.62
N ALA A 162 0.30 14.51 5.67
CA ALA A 162 1.67 14.29 6.11
C ALA A 162 1.76 13.81 7.56
N ILE A 163 0.97 14.41 8.46
CA ILE A 163 0.89 14.00 9.88
C ILE A 163 0.42 12.54 9.99
N LEU A 164 -0.73 12.21 9.35
CA LEU A 164 -1.28 10.85 9.43
C LEU A 164 -0.30 9.81 8.86
N ARG A 165 0.32 10.11 7.72
CA ARG A 165 1.32 9.25 7.09
C ARG A 165 2.53 9.02 7.99
N PHE A 166 3.05 10.08 8.61
CA PHE A 166 4.21 9.97 9.49
C PHE A 166 3.90 9.15 10.74
N LEU A 167 2.77 9.42 11.39
CA LEU A 167 2.32 8.67 12.56
C LEU A 167 2.01 7.20 12.24
N TYR A 168 1.43 6.92 11.08
CA TYR A 168 1.19 5.54 10.63
C TYR A 168 2.51 4.76 10.48
N ARG A 169 3.52 5.37 9.83
CA ARG A 169 4.86 4.77 9.67
C ARG A 169 5.59 4.56 10.99
N ALA A 170 5.30 5.35 12.01
CA ALA A 170 5.86 5.17 13.35
C ALA A 170 5.36 3.89 14.05
N GLY A 171 4.36 3.19 13.49
CA GLY A 171 3.93 1.86 13.94
C GLY A 171 3.44 1.84 15.38
N GLN A 172 2.48 2.69 15.72
CA GLN A 172 1.92 2.83 17.08
C GLN A 172 2.91 3.30 18.16
N LYS A 173 4.09 3.78 17.79
CA LYS A 173 5.01 4.42 18.72
C LYS A 173 4.65 5.91 18.89
N PRO A 174 4.71 6.46 20.10
CA PRO A 174 4.54 7.90 20.30
C PRO A 174 5.62 8.68 19.55
N VAL A 175 5.22 9.74 18.86
CA VAL A 175 6.12 10.65 18.13
C VAL A 175 6.09 12.01 18.81
N SER A 176 7.27 12.57 19.12
CA SER A 176 7.35 13.85 19.80
C SER A 176 6.79 15.00 18.94
N ARG A 177 6.37 16.08 19.62
CA ARG A 177 5.88 17.29 18.93
C ARG A 177 6.97 17.91 18.06
N GLU A 178 8.20 17.95 18.55
CA GLU A 178 9.35 18.48 17.81
C GLU A 178 9.62 17.65 16.56
N THR A 179 9.60 16.30 16.67
CA THR A 179 9.79 15.42 15.52
C THR A 179 8.71 15.64 14.47
N LEU A 180 7.44 15.74 14.88
CA LEU A 180 6.35 16.00 13.92
C LEU A 180 6.47 17.37 13.26
N LEU A 181 6.86 18.41 13.99
CA LEU A 181 7.10 19.73 13.42
C LEU A 181 8.22 19.69 12.39
N GLN A 182 9.34 19.07 12.75
CA GLN A 182 10.50 18.94 11.86
C GLN A 182 10.16 18.18 10.57
N GLU A 183 9.55 17.01 10.70
CA GLU A 183 9.27 16.12 9.56
C GLU A 183 8.15 16.63 8.65
N VAL A 184 7.15 17.32 9.19
CA VAL A 184 6.00 17.81 8.43
C VAL A 184 6.20 19.23 7.90
N TRP A 185 6.91 20.10 8.62
CA TRP A 185 7.13 21.50 8.22
C TRP A 185 8.58 21.85 7.86
N GLY A 186 9.53 20.94 8.15
CA GLY A 186 10.96 21.19 7.97
C GLY A 186 11.50 22.17 9.06
N TYR A 187 12.73 22.59 8.91
CA TYR A 187 13.37 23.56 9.81
C TYR A 187 12.82 24.99 9.65
N ASN A 188 11.51 25.17 9.57
CA ASN A 188 10.93 26.49 9.42
C ASN A 188 10.71 27.09 10.81
N SER A 189 11.59 28.01 11.21
CA SER A 189 11.61 28.66 12.53
C SER A 189 10.35 29.46 12.90
N GLY A 190 9.41 29.63 11.98
CA GLY A 190 8.14 30.33 12.20
C GLY A 190 6.97 29.45 12.62
N VAL A 191 7.12 28.11 12.62
CA VAL A 191 6.04 27.17 12.96
C VAL A 191 6.17 26.73 14.40
N THR A 192 5.13 27.02 15.20
CA THR A 192 5.09 26.69 16.63
C THR A 192 4.31 25.41 16.91
N THR A 193 4.46 24.86 18.12
CA THR A 193 3.67 23.72 18.62
C THR A 193 2.17 23.97 18.52
N HIS A 194 1.71 25.22 18.67
CA HIS A 194 0.30 25.63 18.54
C HIS A 194 -0.24 25.36 17.12
N THR A 195 0.59 25.51 16.07
CA THR A 195 0.20 25.15 14.70
C THR A 195 -0.05 23.65 14.56
N LEU A 196 0.83 22.82 15.12
CA LEU A 196 0.65 21.36 15.14
C LEU A 196 -0.64 20.99 15.91
N GLU A 197 -0.87 21.55 17.07
CA GLU A 197 -2.06 21.29 17.90
C GLU A 197 -3.36 21.62 17.15
N THR A 198 -3.37 22.72 16.39
CA THR A 198 -4.50 23.09 15.53
C THR A 198 -4.77 22.02 14.45
N HIS A 199 -3.73 21.49 13.81
CA HIS A 199 -3.88 20.42 12.82
C HIS A 199 -4.33 19.10 13.47
N ILE A 200 -3.80 18.75 14.65
CA ILE A 200 -4.24 17.57 15.42
C ILE A 200 -5.71 17.68 15.78
N TYR A 201 -6.16 18.85 16.27
CA TYR A 201 -7.56 19.09 16.60
C TYR A 201 -8.47 18.90 15.36
N ARG A 202 -8.10 19.49 14.22
CA ARG A 202 -8.86 19.35 12.95
C ARG A 202 -8.87 17.89 12.45
N LEU A 203 -7.77 17.17 12.62
CA LEU A 203 -7.71 15.74 12.28
C LEU A 203 -8.65 14.93 13.15
N ARG A 204 -8.66 15.16 14.46
CA ARG A 204 -9.59 14.49 15.39
C ARG A 204 -11.05 14.71 15.00
N GLN A 205 -11.41 15.91 14.60
CA GLN A 205 -12.78 16.19 14.10
C GLN A 205 -13.13 15.36 12.85
N LYS A 206 -12.14 14.88 12.09
CA LYS A 206 -12.32 14.10 10.86
C LYS A 206 -12.28 12.59 11.08
N VAL A 207 -11.51 12.10 12.04
CA VAL A 207 -11.23 10.66 12.23
C VAL A 207 -11.86 10.06 13.48
N GLU A 208 -12.17 10.87 14.49
CA GLU A 208 -12.75 10.40 15.75
C GLU A 208 -14.28 10.47 15.72
N ARG A 209 -14.92 9.64 16.54
CA ARG A 209 -16.35 9.79 16.83
C ARG A 209 -16.61 10.98 17.74
N ASP A 210 -15.73 11.18 18.71
CA ASP A 210 -15.71 12.31 19.63
C ASP A 210 -14.27 12.85 19.73
N ALA A 211 -14.08 14.08 19.24
CA ALA A 211 -12.74 14.70 19.23
C ALA A 211 -12.19 15.03 20.63
N THR A 212 -13.06 15.03 21.65
CA THR A 212 -12.67 15.30 23.06
C THR A 212 -12.12 14.06 23.77
N THR A 213 -12.54 12.86 23.32
CA THR A 213 -12.10 11.56 23.81
C THR A 213 -11.47 10.73 22.67
N PRO A 214 -10.28 11.14 22.16
CA PRO A 214 -9.69 10.53 20.99
C PRO A 214 -9.22 9.09 21.26
N THR A 215 -9.55 8.18 20.36
CA THR A 215 -9.18 6.76 20.41
C THR A 215 -8.26 6.34 19.26
N ILE A 216 -8.26 7.09 18.16
CA ILE A 216 -7.48 6.83 16.94
C ILE A 216 -6.21 7.68 16.95
N LEU A 217 -6.35 9.01 17.16
CA LEU A 217 -5.24 9.95 17.20
C LEU A 217 -5.04 10.41 18.67
N VAL A 218 -4.34 9.61 19.44
CA VAL A 218 -4.20 9.82 20.89
C VAL A 218 -3.00 10.70 21.25
N THR A 219 -3.12 11.40 22.37
CA THR A 219 -1.99 12.10 23.00
C THR A 219 -1.37 11.18 24.04
N GLU A 220 -0.08 10.98 23.98
CA GLU A 220 0.71 10.28 25.00
C GLU A 220 1.80 11.19 25.57
N THR A 221 2.49 10.73 26.64
CA THR A 221 3.56 11.49 27.26
C THR A 221 4.61 11.90 26.23
N GLY A 222 4.68 13.20 25.97
CA GLY A 222 5.64 13.80 25.04
C GLY A 222 5.19 13.94 23.58
N GLY A 223 4.03 13.38 23.14
CA GLY A 223 3.69 13.47 21.73
C GLY A 223 2.33 12.93 21.34
N TYR A 224 2.25 12.46 20.09
CA TYR A 224 1.06 11.89 19.49
C TYR A 224 1.33 10.50 18.95
N LYS A 225 0.29 9.68 18.93
CA LYS A 225 0.31 8.31 18.44
C LYS A 225 -0.94 8.04 17.64
N LEU A 226 -0.79 7.29 16.54
CA LEU A 226 -1.90 6.77 15.77
C LEU A 226 -2.18 5.31 16.21
N VAL A 227 -3.44 5.02 16.54
CA VAL A 227 -3.95 3.68 16.82
C VAL A 227 -4.84 3.32 15.63
N PRO A 228 -4.36 2.44 14.70
CA PRO A 228 -5.09 2.10 13.47
C PRO A 228 -6.32 1.24 13.74
#